data_f2413153c8399040a19b9eb3f6910ea9
#
_entry.id   f2413153c8399040a19b9eb3f6910ea9
#
_cell.length_a   1.000
_cell.length_b   1.000
_cell.length_c   1.000
_cell.angle_alpha   90.00
_cell.angle_beta   90.00
_cell.angle_gamma   90.00
#
_symmetry.space_group_name_H-M   'P 1'
#
loop_
_entity.id
_entity.type
_entity.pdbx_description
1 polymer ?
#
loop_
_entity_poly.entity_id
_entity_poly.type
_entity_poly.pdbx_seq_one_letter_code
_entity_poly.pdbx_strand_id
1 'polypeptide(L)'
;MTGLASRAHQLDTIAAVLPMDRRDELAELLTDEDVETLRHLVNQGMGENTLRALTSDLAYLQAWSLAATGASLPWPAPEALLLKFVAHHLWDSEKRLSDPQHGMPGDVEDKLRLQGFLRSTGPHAPDTVRRRLATWSTLTKWRGLQGAFASPALKSAIRLAVRATPRPRMRKSAKAVTGDVLKRLLATCRTDSLKDLRDRAILMVAFASGGRRRSEIAGLRKEQLTMEAPVPVDGGAPLPSLSIHLGRTKTSGGDNDEVVYLTGRPVEALNTWMAAARIDRGSVFRGIDRWGNVSPRALDPKAVNDIVKQRALLAGLDPAEFSAHGLRSGYLTEAANRGIPLPEAMEQSRHRSVQQASEYYNNAQRRSGRASRLLD
;
A
#
# COMPACT_ATOMS: atom_id res chain seq x y z
N MET A 1 -33.43 13.65 -12.47
CA MET A 1 -32.50 14.63 -11.86
C MET A 1 -32.09 15.59 -12.97
N THR A 2 -32.15 16.89 -12.76
CA THR A 2 -31.70 17.89 -13.74
C THR A 2 -30.21 17.68 -14.00
N GLY A 3 -29.71 17.94 -15.24
CA GLY A 3 -28.30 17.75 -15.62
C GLY A 3 -27.34 18.46 -14.68
N LEU A 4 -27.72 19.59 -14.09
CA LEU A 4 -26.95 20.35 -13.11
C LEU A 4 -26.74 19.58 -11.80
N ALA A 5 -27.78 18.91 -11.27
CA ALA A 5 -27.64 18.09 -10.05
C ALA A 5 -26.78 16.85 -10.27
N SER A 6 -26.82 16.29 -11.48
CA SER A 6 -25.94 15.16 -11.87
C SER A 6 -24.48 15.61 -11.95
N ARG A 7 -24.18 16.76 -12.57
CA ARG A 7 -22.83 17.35 -12.63
C ARG A 7 -22.30 17.68 -11.25
N ALA A 8 -23.10 18.32 -10.40
CA ALA A 8 -22.72 18.62 -9.02
C ALA A 8 -22.34 17.34 -8.25
N HIS A 9 -23.14 16.27 -8.41
CA HIS A 9 -22.83 14.98 -7.79
C HIS A 9 -21.55 14.33 -8.35
N GLN A 10 -21.29 14.45 -9.65
CA GLN A 10 -20.05 13.97 -10.26
C GLN A 10 -18.83 14.77 -9.78
N LEU A 11 -18.96 16.09 -9.61
CA LEU A 11 -17.93 16.94 -9.01
C LEU A 11 -17.64 16.54 -7.55
N ASP A 12 -18.64 16.08 -6.79
CA ASP A 12 -18.43 15.56 -5.44
C ASP A 12 -17.47 14.36 -5.40
N THR A 13 -17.42 13.54 -6.45
CA THR A 13 -16.49 12.39 -6.53
C THR A 13 -15.03 12.81 -6.66
N ILE A 14 -14.76 14.03 -7.11
CA ILE A 14 -13.43 14.65 -7.20
C ILE A 14 -13.28 15.87 -6.29
N ALA A 15 -14.22 16.07 -5.37
CA ALA A 15 -14.24 17.21 -4.45
C ALA A 15 -13.01 17.32 -3.54
N ALA A 16 -12.26 16.21 -3.34
CA ALA A 16 -10.96 16.26 -2.68
C ALA A 16 -9.94 17.11 -3.47
N VAL A 17 -10.13 17.26 -4.78
CA VAL A 17 -9.23 18.00 -5.69
C VAL A 17 -9.79 19.39 -6.00
N LEU A 18 -11.11 19.52 -6.13
CA LEU A 18 -11.75 20.78 -6.44
C LEU A 18 -12.26 21.49 -5.18
N PRO A 19 -12.15 22.83 -5.09
CA PRO A 19 -12.69 23.59 -3.96
C PRO A 19 -14.22 23.41 -3.86
N MET A 20 -14.70 22.93 -2.71
CA MET A 20 -16.14 22.71 -2.46
C MET A 20 -16.96 24.01 -2.51
N ASP A 21 -16.35 25.13 -2.15
CA ASP A 21 -16.93 26.47 -2.19
C ASP A 21 -17.24 26.97 -3.59
N ARG A 22 -16.66 26.33 -4.63
CA ARG A 22 -16.88 26.66 -6.04
C ARG A 22 -17.65 25.58 -6.82
N ARG A 23 -18.14 24.55 -6.15
CA ARG A 23 -18.78 23.40 -6.79
C ARG A 23 -19.97 23.80 -7.67
N ASP A 24 -20.84 24.63 -7.16
CA ASP A 24 -22.05 25.00 -7.85
C ASP A 24 -21.73 25.93 -9.05
N GLU A 25 -20.80 26.87 -8.87
CA GLU A 25 -20.25 27.69 -9.96
C GLU A 25 -19.61 26.83 -11.07
N LEU A 26 -18.80 25.82 -10.68
CA LEU A 26 -18.19 24.89 -11.63
C LEU A 26 -19.24 24.00 -12.32
N ALA A 27 -20.29 23.59 -11.61
CA ALA A 27 -21.37 22.79 -12.19
C ALA A 27 -22.19 23.58 -13.21
N GLU A 28 -22.27 24.90 -13.09
CA GLU A 28 -22.92 25.76 -14.07
C GLU A 28 -22.06 26.03 -15.29
N LEU A 29 -20.75 26.21 -15.09
CA LEU A 29 -19.80 26.57 -16.13
C LEU A 29 -19.37 25.37 -17.00
N LEU A 30 -19.17 24.20 -16.38
CA LEU A 30 -18.65 23.00 -17.05
C LEU A 30 -19.76 22.20 -17.72
N THR A 31 -19.46 21.63 -18.89
CA THR A 31 -20.31 20.62 -19.53
C THR A 31 -20.13 19.25 -18.87
N ASP A 32 -21.01 18.29 -19.18
CA ASP A 32 -20.87 16.91 -18.70
C ASP A 32 -19.58 16.25 -19.20
N GLU A 33 -19.16 16.60 -20.44
CA GLU A 33 -17.89 16.12 -21.03
C GLU A 33 -16.67 16.72 -20.33
N ASP A 34 -16.73 18.02 -19.94
CA ASP A 34 -15.65 18.66 -19.18
C ASP A 34 -15.46 18.00 -17.81
N VAL A 35 -16.57 17.71 -17.11
CA VAL A 35 -16.53 17.04 -15.80
C VAL A 35 -16.00 15.63 -15.93
N GLU A 36 -16.40 14.88 -16.96
CA GLU A 36 -15.88 13.53 -17.22
C GLU A 36 -14.38 13.56 -17.55
N THR A 37 -13.95 14.55 -18.36
CA THR A 37 -12.55 14.76 -18.71
C THR A 37 -11.72 15.06 -17.45
N LEU A 38 -12.17 15.99 -16.60
CA LEU A 38 -11.48 16.32 -15.34
C LEU A 38 -11.41 15.10 -14.42
N ARG A 39 -12.50 14.34 -14.30
CA ARG A 39 -12.52 13.11 -13.51
C ARG A 39 -11.52 12.07 -14.04
N HIS A 40 -11.45 11.91 -15.35
CA HIS A 40 -10.48 11.03 -16.00
C HIS A 40 -9.04 11.48 -15.69
N LEU A 41 -8.72 12.78 -15.88
CA LEU A 41 -7.39 13.33 -15.62
C LEU A 41 -6.97 13.18 -14.15
N VAL A 42 -7.87 13.44 -13.21
CA VAL A 42 -7.61 13.25 -11.78
C VAL A 42 -7.33 11.78 -11.47
N ASN A 43 -8.13 10.86 -11.99
CA ASN A 43 -7.94 9.43 -11.76
C ASN A 43 -6.64 8.90 -12.39
N GLN A 44 -6.29 9.37 -13.58
CA GLN A 44 -5.04 8.99 -14.27
C GLN A 44 -3.81 9.63 -13.62
N GLY A 45 -3.91 10.91 -13.22
CA GLY A 45 -2.78 11.65 -12.66
C GLY A 45 -2.43 11.28 -11.22
N MET A 46 -3.42 10.90 -10.40
CA MET A 46 -3.21 10.68 -8.95
C MET A 46 -3.22 9.21 -8.52
N GLY A 47 -3.77 8.33 -9.31
CA GLY A 47 -4.03 6.94 -8.93
C GLY A 47 -5.11 6.81 -7.84
N GLU A 48 -5.96 5.81 -7.97
CA GLU A 48 -7.15 5.59 -7.14
C GLU A 48 -6.87 5.55 -5.63
N ASN A 49 -5.76 4.92 -5.21
CA ASN A 49 -5.41 4.83 -3.80
C ASN A 49 -5.02 6.19 -3.19
N THR A 50 -4.45 7.09 -3.98
CA THR A 50 -4.09 8.44 -3.53
C THR A 50 -5.36 9.27 -3.35
N LEU A 51 -6.25 9.23 -4.33
CA LEU A 51 -7.54 9.93 -4.24
C LEU A 51 -8.36 9.42 -3.06
N ARG A 52 -8.47 8.11 -2.87
CA ARG A 52 -9.15 7.49 -1.72
C ARG A 52 -8.55 7.93 -0.38
N ALA A 53 -7.21 8.03 -0.30
CA ALA A 53 -6.53 8.49 0.91
C ALA A 53 -6.81 9.98 1.18
N LEU A 54 -6.78 10.84 0.16
CA LEU A 54 -7.10 12.25 0.28
C LEU A 54 -8.55 12.46 0.75
N THR A 55 -9.51 11.77 0.12
CA THR A 55 -10.93 11.83 0.49
C THR A 55 -11.16 11.38 1.94
N SER A 56 -10.57 10.25 2.32
CA SER A 56 -10.67 9.73 3.69
C SER A 56 -10.05 10.69 4.72
N ASP A 57 -8.90 11.29 4.39
CA ASP A 57 -8.26 12.24 5.29
C ASP A 57 -9.04 13.55 5.40
N LEU A 58 -9.57 14.05 4.29
CA LEU A 58 -10.40 15.26 4.28
C LEU A 58 -11.66 15.06 5.13
N ALA A 59 -12.38 13.96 4.94
CA ALA A 59 -13.57 13.64 5.72
C ALA A 59 -13.25 13.57 7.24
N TYR A 60 -12.14 12.95 7.59
CA TYR A 60 -11.68 12.91 8.99
C TYR A 60 -11.37 14.31 9.54
N LEU A 61 -10.64 15.15 8.78
CA LEU A 61 -10.26 16.50 9.19
C LEU A 61 -11.48 17.39 9.40
N GLN A 62 -12.47 17.29 8.51
CA GLN A 62 -13.74 18.02 8.62
C GLN A 62 -14.53 17.61 9.89
N ALA A 63 -14.67 16.29 10.09
CA ALA A 63 -15.35 15.76 11.27
C ALA A 63 -14.64 16.17 12.58
N TRP A 64 -13.30 16.08 12.60
CA TRP A 64 -12.50 16.50 13.73
C TRP A 64 -12.61 18.01 14.01
N SER A 65 -12.51 18.85 12.98
CA SER A 65 -12.63 20.30 13.14
C SER A 65 -13.97 20.66 13.75
N LEU A 66 -15.05 20.12 13.20
CA LEU A 66 -16.41 20.36 13.71
C LEU A 66 -16.56 19.87 15.16
N ALA A 67 -16.06 18.68 15.48
CA ALA A 67 -16.14 18.13 16.83
C ALA A 67 -15.31 18.92 17.86
N ALA A 68 -14.11 19.37 17.47
CA ALA A 68 -13.14 19.99 18.36
C ALA A 68 -13.29 21.52 18.51
N THR A 69 -13.96 22.18 17.56
CA THR A 69 -14.07 23.65 17.53
C THR A 69 -15.50 24.15 17.33
N GLY A 70 -16.43 23.29 16.95
CA GLY A 70 -17.78 23.67 16.57
C GLY A 70 -17.88 24.33 15.18
N ALA A 71 -16.74 24.42 14.44
CA ALA A 71 -16.67 25.08 13.14
C ALA A 71 -16.18 24.15 12.04
N SER A 72 -16.52 24.47 10.79
CA SER A 72 -16.00 23.77 9.61
C SER A 72 -14.49 23.91 9.51
N LEU A 73 -13.86 22.99 8.74
CA LEU A 73 -12.42 23.00 8.49
C LEU A 73 -12.01 24.31 7.78
N PRO A 74 -11.15 25.15 8.40
CA PRO A 74 -10.81 26.45 7.81
C PRO A 74 -9.78 26.33 6.68
N TRP A 75 -9.89 27.24 5.73
CA TRP A 75 -8.98 27.43 4.62
C TRP A 75 -8.57 28.91 4.51
N PRO A 76 -7.28 29.27 4.74
CA PRO A 76 -6.15 28.40 5.15
C PRO A 76 -6.23 27.97 6.60
N ALA A 77 -5.52 26.89 6.95
CA ALA A 77 -5.41 26.43 8.32
C ALA A 77 -4.55 27.37 9.18
N PRO A 78 -5.07 27.93 10.29
CA PRO A 78 -4.26 28.70 11.22
C PRO A 78 -3.33 27.81 12.06
N GLU A 79 -2.17 28.34 12.46
CA GLU A 79 -1.15 27.59 13.20
C GLU A 79 -1.69 26.98 14.49
N ALA A 80 -2.49 27.75 15.25
CA ALA A 80 -3.08 27.28 16.50
C ALA A 80 -3.94 26.02 16.32
N LEU A 81 -4.69 25.93 15.20
CA LEU A 81 -5.50 24.76 14.92
C LEU A 81 -4.66 23.55 14.50
N LEU A 82 -3.55 23.77 13.79
CA LEU A 82 -2.60 22.71 13.45
C LEU A 82 -1.91 22.16 14.71
N LEU A 83 -1.53 23.01 15.65
CA LEU A 83 -0.97 22.61 16.94
C LEU A 83 -2.00 21.86 17.79
N LYS A 84 -3.27 22.33 17.82
CA LYS A 84 -4.38 21.63 18.46
C LYS A 84 -4.60 20.25 17.86
N PHE A 85 -4.51 20.12 16.53
CA PHE A 85 -4.59 18.82 15.84
C PHE A 85 -3.49 17.88 16.32
N VAL A 86 -2.23 18.36 16.43
CA VAL A 86 -1.12 17.55 16.95
C VAL A 86 -1.37 17.10 18.38
N ALA A 87 -1.78 18.03 19.28
CA ALA A 87 -2.05 17.74 20.68
C ALA A 87 -3.17 16.71 20.87
N HIS A 88 -4.26 16.82 20.07
CA HIS A 88 -5.38 15.86 20.12
C HIS A 88 -5.02 14.45 19.60
N HIS A 89 -3.94 14.29 18.84
CA HIS A 89 -3.64 13.02 18.16
C HIS A 89 -2.32 12.38 18.61
N LEU A 90 -1.35 13.17 19.08
CA LEU A 90 -0.05 12.68 19.56
C LEU A 90 0.07 12.97 21.07
N TRP A 91 -0.49 12.11 21.88
CA TRP A 91 -0.52 12.24 23.34
C TRP A 91 0.05 11.00 24.03
N ASP A 92 0.42 11.12 25.30
CA ASP A 92 0.97 10.07 26.11
C ASP A 92 -0.14 9.24 26.76
N SER A 93 -0.18 7.94 26.52
CA SER A 93 -1.18 7.03 27.05
C SER A 93 -1.07 6.86 28.57
N GLU A 94 0.14 6.87 29.12
CA GLU A 94 0.36 6.74 30.56
C GLU A 94 -0.09 8.00 31.28
N LYS A 95 0.28 9.17 30.74
CA LYS A 95 -0.17 10.44 31.28
C LYS A 95 -1.70 10.58 31.25
N ARG A 96 -2.36 10.08 30.20
CA ARG A 96 -3.82 10.12 30.11
C ARG A 96 -4.53 9.29 31.19
N LEU A 97 -3.89 8.24 31.71
CA LEU A 97 -4.45 7.48 32.83
C LEU A 97 -4.53 8.31 34.13
N SER A 98 -3.57 9.22 34.36
CA SER A 98 -3.54 10.13 35.51
C SER A 98 -4.24 11.47 35.25
N ASP A 99 -4.34 11.89 34.00
CA ASP A 99 -4.93 13.16 33.56
C ASP A 99 -5.87 12.93 32.38
N PRO A 100 -7.18 12.69 32.59
CA PRO A 100 -8.15 12.42 31.52
C PRO A 100 -8.29 13.57 30.50
N GLN A 101 -7.82 14.77 30.79
CA GLN A 101 -7.83 15.92 29.88
C GLN A 101 -6.61 15.93 28.96
N HIS A 102 -5.63 15.04 29.17
CA HIS A 102 -4.44 14.95 28.32
C HIS A 102 -4.77 14.37 26.97
N GLY A 103 -4.56 15.13 25.89
CA GLY A 103 -4.78 14.71 24.50
C GLY A 103 -6.13 15.14 23.95
N MET A 104 -6.82 14.23 23.23
CA MET A 104 -8.13 14.52 22.66
C MET A 104 -9.21 14.52 23.74
N PRO A 105 -10.03 15.60 23.89
CA PRO A 105 -11.15 15.60 24.82
C PRO A 105 -12.13 14.44 24.55
N GLY A 106 -12.72 13.88 25.63
CA GLY A 106 -13.59 12.70 25.52
C GLY A 106 -14.80 12.92 24.63
N ASP A 107 -15.42 14.08 24.70
CA ASP A 107 -16.59 14.44 23.88
C ASP A 107 -16.25 14.51 22.37
N VAL A 108 -15.03 14.96 22.04
CA VAL A 108 -14.51 14.96 20.66
C VAL A 108 -14.25 13.53 20.18
N GLU A 109 -13.64 12.73 21.05
CA GLU A 109 -13.36 11.30 20.77
C GLU A 109 -14.66 10.53 20.53
N ASP A 110 -15.68 10.71 21.36
CA ASP A 110 -16.98 10.04 21.27
C ASP A 110 -17.73 10.42 19.98
N LYS A 111 -17.74 11.72 19.62
CA LYS A 111 -18.33 12.18 18.36
C LYS A 111 -17.67 11.51 17.14
N LEU A 112 -16.34 11.44 17.13
CA LEU A 112 -15.60 10.80 16.03
C LEU A 112 -15.79 9.28 15.99
N ARG A 113 -15.96 8.61 17.14
CA ARG A 113 -16.30 7.18 17.22
C ARG A 113 -17.69 6.90 16.69
N LEU A 114 -18.68 7.68 17.12
CA LEU A 114 -20.06 7.55 16.66
C LEU A 114 -20.16 7.67 15.14
N GLN A 115 -19.36 8.55 14.53
CA GLN A 115 -19.28 8.73 13.08
C GLN A 115 -18.40 7.68 12.37
N GLY A 116 -17.79 6.74 13.09
CA GLY A 116 -16.96 5.67 12.52
C GLY A 116 -15.54 6.09 12.12
N PHE A 117 -15.10 7.29 12.48
CA PHE A 117 -13.76 7.80 12.16
C PHE A 117 -12.67 7.29 13.11
N LEU A 118 -13.01 6.91 14.33
CA LEU A 118 -12.10 6.30 15.30
C LEU A 118 -12.47 4.87 15.59
N ARG A 119 -11.56 3.94 15.31
CA ARG A 119 -11.74 2.49 15.54
C ARG A 119 -10.90 1.94 16.69
N SER A 120 -9.76 2.59 16.97
CA SER A 120 -8.84 2.19 18.03
C SER A 120 -8.90 3.18 19.21
N THR A 121 -8.59 2.70 20.38
CA THR A 121 -8.32 3.51 21.58
C THR A 121 -6.85 3.95 21.56
N GLY A 122 -6.56 5.12 22.06
CA GLY A 122 -5.19 5.62 22.17
C GLY A 122 -4.77 6.60 21.05
N PRO A 123 -3.57 7.19 21.20
CA PRO A 123 -3.08 8.20 20.29
C PRO A 123 -2.83 7.64 18.89
N HIS A 124 -2.91 8.49 17.87
CA HIS A 124 -2.63 8.11 16.49
C HIS A 124 -1.14 7.80 16.26
N ALA A 125 -0.86 6.95 15.24
CA ALA A 125 0.51 6.80 14.79
C ALA A 125 1.04 8.12 14.20
N PRO A 126 2.28 8.53 14.49
CA PRO A 126 2.87 9.76 13.98
C PRO A 126 2.78 9.90 12.45
N ASP A 127 2.96 8.82 11.73
CA ASP A 127 2.86 8.83 10.27
C ASP A 127 1.43 9.09 9.77
N THR A 128 0.41 8.68 10.53
CA THR A 128 -0.99 9.01 10.23
C THR A 128 -1.25 10.51 10.40
N VAL A 129 -0.73 11.10 11.48
CA VAL A 129 -0.86 12.55 11.74
C VAL A 129 -0.12 13.36 10.67
N ARG A 130 1.12 12.99 10.35
CA ARG A 130 1.90 13.62 9.28
C ARG A 130 1.19 13.53 7.93
N ARG A 131 0.63 12.39 7.60
CA ARG A 131 -0.10 12.17 6.36
C ARG A 131 -1.33 13.07 6.27
N ARG A 132 -2.14 13.15 7.32
CA ARG A 132 -3.32 14.04 7.39
C ARG A 132 -2.94 15.51 7.27
N LEU A 133 -1.89 15.96 7.96
CA LEU A 133 -1.37 17.32 7.82
C LEU A 133 -0.85 17.59 6.40
N ALA A 134 -0.17 16.63 5.78
CA ALA A 134 0.28 16.74 4.39
C ALA A 134 -0.91 16.81 3.42
N THR A 135 -1.96 16.02 3.63
CA THR A 135 -3.21 16.10 2.89
C THR A 135 -3.83 17.49 3.00
N TRP A 136 -3.99 18.01 4.23
CA TRP A 136 -4.54 19.34 4.46
C TRP A 136 -3.69 20.44 3.80
N SER A 137 -2.38 20.38 3.93
CA SER A 137 -1.44 21.28 3.23
C SER A 137 -1.60 21.23 1.70
N THR A 138 -1.70 20.03 1.13
CA THR A 138 -1.88 19.84 -0.33
C THR A 138 -3.20 20.44 -0.80
N LEU A 139 -4.29 20.15 -0.09
CA LEU A 139 -5.60 20.70 -0.42
C LEU A 139 -5.67 22.23 -0.27
N THR A 140 -4.96 22.80 0.73
CA THR A 140 -4.81 24.26 0.90
C THR A 140 -4.10 24.89 -0.30
N LYS A 141 -2.99 24.27 -0.75
CA LYS A 141 -2.25 24.76 -1.92
C LYS A 141 -3.06 24.69 -3.22
N TRP A 142 -3.86 23.65 -3.41
CA TRP A 142 -4.73 23.52 -4.58
C TRP A 142 -5.83 24.59 -4.63
N ARG A 143 -6.17 25.17 -3.47
CA ARG A 143 -7.06 26.34 -3.37
C ARG A 143 -6.34 27.67 -3.61
N GLY A 144 -5.05 27.65 -3.99
CA GLY A 144 -4.24 28.87 -4.16
C GLY A 144 -3.90 29.55 -2.83
N LEU A 145 -4.07 28.87 -1.69
CA LEU A 145 -3.86 29.43 -0.37
C LEU A 145 -2.55 28.91 0.26
N GLN A 146 -2.02 29.69 1.21
CA GLN A 146 -0.87 29.31 2.03
C GLN A 146 -1.28 29.17 3.48
N GLY A 147 -1.05 28.00 4.09
CA GLY A 147 -1.29 27.75 5.51
C GLY A 147 0.02 27.62 6.31
N ALA A 148 -0.12 27.58 7.64
CA ALA A 148 1.02 27.52 8.57
C ALA A 148 1.71 26.14 8.66
N PHE A 149 1.57 25.27 7.65
CA PHE A 149 2.10 23.89 7.66
C PHE A 149 3.64 23.80 7.68
N ALA A 150 4.33 24.87 7.29
CA ALA A 150 5.78 24.94 7.30
C ALA A 150 6.34 25.55 8.59
N SER A 151 5.48 25.94 9.54
CA SER A 151 5.91 26.68 10.74
C SER A 151 6.91 25.89 11.59
N PRO A 152 7.90 26.55 12.17
CA PRO A 152 8.86 25.92 13.07
C PRO A 152 8.20 25.32 14.31
N ALA A 153 7.15 25.96 14.85
CA ALA A 153 6.41 25.49 16.02
C ALA A 153 5.72 24.14 15.72
N LEU A 154 5.02 24.02 14.58
CA LEU A 154 4.38 22.77 14.18
C LEU A 154 5.40 21.63 13.98
N LYS A 155 6.51 21.89 13.30
CA LYS A 155 7.56 20.89 13.09
C LYS A 155 8.18 20.44 14.41
N SER A 156 8.42 21.39 15.34
CA SER A 156 8.95 21.10 16.67
C SER A 156 7.96 20.30 17.52
N ALA A 157 6.68 20.68 17.53
CA ALA A 157 5.64 19.97 18.26
C ALA A 157 5.54 18.49 17.82
N ILE A 158 5.52 18.23 16.51
CA ILE A 158 5.49 16.85 15.98
C ILE A 158 6.75 16.09 16.38
N ARG A 159 7.93 16.72 16.25
CA ARG A 159 9.21 16.08 16.59
C ARG A 159 9.28 15.71 18.06
N LEU A 160 8.87 16.62 18.95
CA LEU A 160 8.88 16.41 20.40
C LEU A 160 7.86 15.36 20.81
N ALA A 161 6.64 15.40 20.29
CA ALA A 161 5.61 14.39 20.56
C ALA A 161 6.05 12.98 20.15
N VAL A 162 6.73 12.85 19.01
CA VAL A 162 7.27 11.55 18.55
C VAL A 162 8.41 11.04 19.44
N ARG A 163 9.22 11.96 20.00
CA ARG A 163 10.31 11.58 20.93
C ARG A 163 9.79 11.22 22.31
N ALA A 164 8.78 11.94 22.80
CA ALA A 164 8.20 11.73 24.13
C ALA A 164 7.49 10.37 24.25
N THR A 165 6.88 9.89 23.17
CA THR A 165 6.17 8.61 23.14
C THR A 165 6.70 7.74 22.01
N PRO A 166 7.91 7.14 22.18
CA PRO A 166 8.47 6.27 21.17
C PRO A 166 7.59 5.03 21.02
N ARG A 167 6.99 4.87 19.84
CA ARG A 167 6.22 3.68 19.52
C ARG A 167 7.09 2.70 18.78
N PRO A 168 7.08 1.41 19.16
CA PRO A 168 7.67 0.38 18.34
C PRO A 168 7.05 0.44 16.94
N ARG A 169 7.87 0.49 15.90
CA ARG A 169 7.38 0.38 14.52
C ARG A 169 6.69 -0.99 14.37
N MET A 170 5.38 -1.00 14.35
CA MET A 170 4.62 -2.19 13.99
C MET A 170 4.90 -2.51 12.52
N ARG A 171 5.68 -3.55 12.27
CA ARG A 171 5.92 -4.04 10.91
C ARG A 171 4.62 -4.57 10.34
N LYS A 172 4.34 -4.28 9.06
CA LYS A 172 3.16 -4.81 8.34
C LYS A 172 3.16 -6.34 8.24
N SER A 173 4.31 -6.95 8.39
CA SER A 173 4.53 -8.39 8.58
C SER A 173 5.55 -8.51 9.71
N ALA A 174 5.23 -9.23 10.77
CA ALA A 174 6.16 -9.45 11.88
C ALA A 174 7.37 -10.26 11.40
N LYS A 175 7.12 -11.28 10.55
CA LYS A 175 8.15 -12.11 9.92
C LYS A 175 8.19 -11.93 8.41
N ALA A 176 9.39 -12.04 7.86
CA ALA A 176 9.64 -12.10 6.43
C ALA A 176 9.30 -13.49 5.88
N VAL A 177 8.73 -13.56 4.68
CA VAL A 177 8.56 -14.82 3.96
C VAL A 177 9.86 -15.13 3.21
N THR A 178 10.84 -15.67 3.91
CA THR A 178 12.13 -16.13 3.34
C THR A 178 11.94 -17.38 2.47
N GLY A 179 12.98 -17.81 1.78
CA GLY A 179 12.95 -19.01 0.93
C GLY A 179 12.45 -20.26 1.66
N ASP A 180 12.83 -20.46 2.92
CA ASP A 180 12.38 -21.62 3.70
C ASP A 180 10.92 -21.51 4.13
N VAL A 181 10.48 -20.31 4.53
CA VAL A 181 9.06 -20.06 4.80
C VAL A 181 8.25 -20.25 3.50
N LEU A 182 8.70 -19.70 2.39
CA LEU A 182 8.04 -19.87 1.09
C LEU A 182 7.91 -21.36 0.71
N LYS A 183 8.95 -22.16 0.87
CA LYS A 183 8.90 -23.62 0.63
C LYS A 183 7.80 -24.29 1.47
N ARG A 184 7.68 -23.92 2.77
CA ARG A 184 6.61 -24.43 3.64
C ARG A 184 5.22 -24.03 3.17
N LEU A 185 5.04 -22.78 2.73
CA LEU A 185 3.77 -22.31 2.17
C LEU A 185 3.42 -23.09 0.89
N LEU A 186 4.37 -23.25 -0.02
CA LEU A 186 4.21 -23.98 -1.27
C LEU A 186 3.90 -25.47 -1.04
N ALA A 187 4.46 -26.08 -0.01
CA ALA A 187 4.17 -27.46 0.37
C ALA A 187 2.71 -27.69 0.80
N THR A 188 1.94 -26.63 1.08
CA THR A 188 0.50 -26.71 1.35
C THR A 188 -0.36 -26.73 0.08
N CYS A 189 0.20 -26.37 -1.09
CA CYS A 189 -0.45 -26.41 -2.40
C CYS A 189 -0.24 -27.80 -3.02
N ARG A 190 -0.88 -28.84 -2.46
CA ARG A 190 -0.57 -30.26 -2.76
C ARG A 190 -1.35 -30.85 -3.92
N THR A 191 -2.49 -30.25 -4.26
CA THR A 191 -3.41 -30.78 -5.27
C THR A 191 -3.32 -29.98 -6.58
N ASP A 192 -3.92 -30.54 -7.63
CA ASP A 192 -4.10 -29.85 -8.90
C ASP A 192 -5.45 -29.09 -8.95
N SER A 193 -6.04 -28.84 -7.78
CA SER A 193 -7.22 -27.98 -7.69
C SER A 193 -6.89 -26.58 -8.18
N LEU A 194 -7.82 -25.92 -8.84
CA LEU A 194 -7.66 -24.54 -9.31
C LEU A 194 -7.19 -23.60 -8.19
N LYS A 195 -7.63 -23.83 -6.95
CA LYS A 195 -7.21 -23.03 -5.80
C LYS A 195 -5.72 -23.22 -5.47
N ASP A 196 -5.23 -24.47 -5.46
CA ASP A 196 -3.83 -24.77 -5.16
C ASP A 196 -2.90 -24.31 -6.30
N LEU A 197 -3.32 -24.49 -7.55
CA LEU A 197 -2.56 -24.01 -8.72
C LEU A 197 -2.45 -22.48 -8.70
N ARG A 198 -3.56 -21.76 -8.46
CA ARG A 198 -3.57 -20.30 -8.34
C ARG A 198 -2.67 -19.81 -7.23
N ASP A 199 -2.84 -20.38 -6.03
CA ASP A 199 -2.12 -19.91 -4.84
C ASP A 199 -0.61 -20.18 -4.96
N ARG A 200 -0.23 -21.33 -5.54
CA ARG A 200 1.16 -21.67 -5.88
C ARG A 200 1.75 -20.63 -6.85
N ALA A 201 1.03 -20.31 -7.93
CA ALA A 201 1.46 -19.31 -8.91
C ALA A 201 1.58 -17.92 -8.26
N ILE A 202 0.61 -17.47 -7.45
CA ILE A 202 0.66 -16.19 -6.73
C ILE A 202 1.91 -16.11 -5.83
N LEU A 203 2.17 -17.13 -5.02
CA LEU A 203 3.29 -17.15 -4.10
C LEU A 203 4.64 -17.11 -4.83
N MET A 204 4.78 -17.91 -5.88
CA MET A 204 6.02 -17.99 -6.68
C MET A 204 6.26 -16.71 -7.47
N VAL A 205 5.26 -16.22 -8.20
CA VAL A 205 5.37 -15.00 -9.01
C VAL A 205 5.62 -13.78 -8.12
N ALA A 206 4.86 -13.64 -7.03
CA ALA A 206 5.03 -12.52 -6.11
C ALA A 206 6.42 -12.47 -5.49
N PHE A 207 6.98 -13.61 -5.14
CA PHE A 207 8.32 -13.68 -4.56
C PHE A 207 9.41 -13.46 -5.62
N ALA A 208 9.38 -14.25 -6.71
CA ALA A 208 10.44 -14.25 -7.72
C ALA A 208 10.54 -12.93 -8.50
N SER A 209 9.44 -12.21 -8.66
CA SER A 209 9.45 -10.86 -9.26
C SER A 209 9.93 -9.75 -8.29
N GLY A 210 10.66 -10.10 -7.24
CA GLY A 210 11.23 -9.15 -6.29
C GLY A 210 10.29 -8.75 -5.16
N GLY A 211 9.29 -9.56 -4.83
CA GLY A 211 8.32 -9.27 -3.77
C GLY A 211 7.33 -8.18 -4.20
N ARG A 212 6.61 -8.37 -5.29
CA ARG A 212 5.62 -7.42 -5.80
C ARG A 212 4.55 -7.05 -4.77
N ARG A 213 4.04 -5.82 -4.87
CA ARG A 213 2.93 -5.39 -4.04
C ARG A 213 1.68 -6.23 -4.36
N ARG A 214 0.85 -6.49 -3.35
CA ARG A 214 -0.40 -7.26 -3.52
C ARG A 214 -1.31 -6.71 -4.63
N SER A 215 -1.34 -5.39 -4.84
CA SER A 215 -2.11 -4.76 -5.92
C SER A 215 -1.49 -5.00 -7.29
N GLU A 216 -0.17 -5.06 -7.39
CA GLU A 216 0.53 -5.35 -8.64
C GLU A 216 0.31 -6.82 -9.05
N ILE A 217 0.32 -7.73 -8.08
CA ILE A 217 0.02 -9.16 -8.33
C ILE A 217 -1.45 -9.34 -8.72
N ALA A 218 -2.38 -8.79 -7.94
CA ALA A 218 -3.81 -8.92 -8.22
C ALA A 218 -4.21 -8.28 -9.56
N GLY A 219 -3.54 -7.18 -9.92
CA GLY A 219 -3.77 -6.45 -11.16
C GLY A 219 -2.99 -6.95 -12.37
N LEU A 220 -2.16 -7.99 -12.23
CA LEU A 220 -1.36 -8.52 -13.34
C LEU A 220 -2.25 -8.99 -14.49
N ARG A 221 -1.90 -8.58 -15.70
CA ARG A 221 -2.65 -8.92 -16.93
C ARG A 221 -1.82 -9.82 -17.86
N LYS A 222 -2.50 -10.65 -18.64
CA LYS A 222 -1.86 -11.54 -19.60
C LYS A 222 -1.07 -10.78 -20.67
N GLU A 223 -1.55 -9.61 -21.05
CA GLU A 223 -0.93 -8.72 -22.03
C GLU A 223 0.40 -8.12 -21.55
N GLN A 224 0.69 -8.20 -20.26
CA GLN A 224 1.96 -7.77 -19.67
C GLN A 224 3.03 -8.86 -19.65
N LEU A 225 2.68 -10.08 -20.08
CA LEU A 225 3.55 -11.24 -20.02
C LEU A 225 4.09 -11.56 -21.40
N THR A 226 5.42 -11.62 -21.53
CA THR A 226 6.10 -12.06 -22.76
C THR A 226 6.96 -13.29 -22.44
N MET A 227 6.77 -14.36 -23.20
CA MET A 227 7.67 -15.52 -23.10
C MET A 227 9.01 -15.14 -23.71
N GLU A 228 10.07 -15.42 -23.00
CA GLU A 228 11.45 -15.20 -23.42
C GLU A 228 12.12 -16.49 -23.83
N ALA A 229 13.28 -16.39 -24.45
CA ALA A 229 14.11 -17.55 -24.74
C ALA A 229 14.47 -18.28 -23.42
N PRO A 230 14.43 -19.61 -23.39
CA PRO A 230 14.81 -20.37 -22.20
C PRO A 230 16.25 -20.06 -21.80
N VAL A 231 16.51 -19.96 -20.49
CA VAL A 231 17.83 -19.68 -19.94
C VAL A 231 18.62 -21.01 -19.85
N PRO A 232 19.79 -21.12 -20.49
CA PRO A 232 20.64 -22.30 -20.37
C PRO A 232 21.11 -22.51 -18.93
N VAL A 233 21.23 -23.78 -18.51
CA VAL A 233 21.78 -24.17 -17.21
C VAL A 233 22.82 -25.24 -17.44
N ASP A 234 23.98 -25.09 -16.83
CA ASP A 234 25.07 -26.06 -16.93
C ASP A 234 24.61 -27.43 -16.45
N GLY A 235 24.71 -28.44 -17.34
CA GLY A 235 24.36 -29.83 -17.02
C GLY A 235 22.87 -30.12 -16.84
N GLY A 236 21.97 -29.17 -17.16
CA GLY A 236 20.53 -29.31 -17.00
C GLY A 236 19.71 -28.92 -18.24
N ALA A 237 18.41 -29.20 -18.22
CA ALA A 237 17.49 -28.67 -19.23
C ALA A 237 17.35 -27.16 -19.10
N PRO A 238 17.26 -26.40 -20.21
CA PRO A 238 17.04 -24.96 -20.18
C PRO A 238 15.79 -24.60 -19.38
N LEU A 239 15.90 -23.56 -18.55
CA LEU A 239 14.78 -23.10 -17.73
C LEU A 239 13.87 -22.16 -18.51
N PRO A 240 12.53 -22.35 -18.46
CA PRO A 240 11.61 -21.43 -19.10
C PRO A 240 11.79 -20.02 -18.50
N SER A 241 11.71 -19.02 -19.36
CA SER A 241 11.87 -17.61 -18.98
C SER A 241 10.68 -16.78 -19.46
N LEU A 242 10.32 -15.77 -18.69
CA LEU A 242 9.21 -14.88 -18.96
C LEU A 242 9.52 -13.49 -18.42
N SER A 243 9.21 -12.46 -19.18
CA SER A 243 9.25 -11.07 -18.73
C SER A 243 7.85 -10.57 -18.36
N ILE A 244 7.80 -9.72 -17.32
CA ILE A 244 6.61 -9.01 -16.90
C ILE A 244 6.85 -7.52 -17.17
N HIS A 245 6.11 -6.96 -18.12
CA HIS A 245 6.10 -5.52 -18.39
C HIS A 245 5.30 -4.81 -17.31
N LEU A 246 5.99 -4.02 -16.50
CA LEU A 246 5.38 -3.26 -15.43
C LEU A 246 4.82 -1.98 -16.06
N GLY A 247 3.52 -1.88 -16.26
CA GLY A 247 2.88 -0.66 -16.75
C GLY A 247 3.19 0.53 -15.84
N ARG A 248 2.68 1.74 -16.18
CA ARG A 248 2.87 2.96 -15.38
C ARG A 248 2.73 2.70 -13.89
N THR A 249 3.85 2.69 -13.19
CA THR A 249 3.84 2.63 -11.74
C THR A 249 3.71 4.06 -11.19
N LYS A 250 3.23 4.21 -9.96
CA LYS A 250 3.01 5.51 -9.27
C LYS A 250 4.21 6.49 -9.35
N THR A 251 5.34 6.04 -9.87
CA THR A 251 6.63 6.72 -9.80
C THR A 251 7.44 6.63 -11.09
N SER A 252 6.99 5.95 -12.13
CA SER A 252 7.65 5.94 -13.43
C SER A 252 7.11 7.08 -14.29
N GLY A 253 7.97 8.00 -14.73
CA GLY A 253 7.72 8.88 -15.88
C GLY A 253 7.57 7.99 -17.13
N GLY A 254 6.62 8.30 -18.01
CA GLY A 254 6.08 7.45 -19.05
C GLY A 254 6.98 6.85 -20.12
N ASP A 255 8.31 6.79 -19.96
CA ASP A 255 9.27 6.41 -20.99
C ASP A 255 10.08 5.13 -20.70
N ASN A 256 9.85 4.45 -19.58
CA ASN A 256 10.60 3.22 -19.31
C ASN A 256 9.67 2.00 -19.31
N ASP A 257 9.88 1.10 -20.25
CA ASP A 257 9.48 -0.30 -20.22
C ASP A 257 10.18 -0.99 -19.02
N GLU A 258 9.65 -0.72 -17.83
CA GLU A 258 10.12 -1.39 -16.63
C GLU A 258 9.73 -2.87 -16.72
N VAL A 259 10.72 -3.72 -16.91
CA VAL A 259 10.55 -5.17 -17.04
C VAL A 259 11.16 -5.87 -15.82
N VAL A 260 10.54 -6.96 -15.36
CA VAL A 260 11.13 -7.92 -14.43
C VAL A 260 11.05 -9.32 -15.02
N TYR A 261 12.09 -10.13 -14.78
CA TYR A 261 12.20 -11.46 -15.34
C TYR A 261 11.83 -12.54 -14.33
N LEU A 262 11.16 -13.58 -14.79
CA LEU A 262 10.94 -14.82 -14.07
C LEU A 262 11.61 -15.96 -14.81
N THR A 263 12.23 -16.90 -14.07
CA THR A 263 12.92 -18.04 -14.67
C THR A 263 12.59 -19.33 -13.92
N GLY A 264 12.34 -20.42 -14.63
CA GLY A 264 12.11 -21.75 -14.09
C GLY A 264 10.74 -21.93 -13.42
N ARG A 265 10.73 -22.52 -12.23
CA ARG A 265 9.52 -22.90 -11.48
C ARG A 265 8.41 -21.84 -11.36
N PRO A 266 8.70 -20.53 -11.16
CA PRO A 266 7.65 -19.51 -11.18
C PRO A 266 6.92 -19.39 -12.51
N VAL A 267 7.64 -19.56 -13.64
CA VAL A 267 7.06 -19.54 -14.99
C VAL A 267 6.18 -20.77 -15.21
N GLU A 268 6.66 -21.95 -14.81
CA GLU A 268 5.91 -23.20 -14.88
C GLU A 268 4.61 -23.12 -14.10
N ALA A 269 4.68 -22.67 -12.84
CA ALA A 269 3.51 -22.52 -11.98
C ALA A 269 2.49 -21.52 -12.54
N LEU A 270 2.96 -20.41 -13.12
CA LEU A 270 2.12 -19.41 -13.76
C LEU A 270 1.41 -19.98 -14.98
N ASN A 271 2.15 -20.67 -15.87
CA ASN A 271 1.61 -21.26 -17.06
C ASN A 271 0.60 -22.38 -16.75
N THR A 272 0.91 -23.24 -15.76
CA THR A 272 0.00 -24.28 -15.28
C THR A 272 -1.32 -23.68 -14.77
N TRP A 273 -1.24 -22.63 -13.98
CA TRP A 273 -2.44 -21.91 -13.50
C TRP A 273 -3.24 -21.33 -14.67
N MET A 274 -2.60 -20.58 -15.57
CA MET A 274 -3.29 -19.95 -16.70
C MET A 274 -3.96 -20.98 -17.61
N ALA A 275 -3.29 -22.10 -17.88
CA ALA A 275 -3.85 -23.20 -18.69
C ALA A 275 -5.07 -23.83 -18.00
N ALA A 276 -4.96 -24.20 -16.71
CA ALA A 276 -6.05 -24.81 -15.95
C ALA A 276 -7.26 -23.88 -15.81
N ALA A 277 -7.03 -22.57 -15.65
CA ALA A 277 -8.07 -21.55 -15.52
C ALA A 277 -8.56 -20.99 -16.89
N ARG A 278 -8.03 -21.48 -18.01
CA ARG A 278 -8.34 -21.03 -19.39
C ARG A 278 -8.21 -19.51 -19.54
N ILE A 279 -7.07 -18.96 -19.10
CA ILE A 279 -6.78 -17.54 -19.17
C ILE A 279 -5.94 -17.24 -20.39
N ASP A 280 -6.55 -16.70 -21.43
CA ASP A 280 -5.95 -16.27 -22.69
C ASP A 280 -5.73 -14.75 -22.76
N ARG A 281 -6.50 -13.97 -21.99
CA ARG A 281 -6.49 -12.51 -21.96
C ARG A 281 -6.95 -11.93 -20.62
N GLY A 282 -6.62 -10.68 -20.40
CA GLY A 282 -7.10 -9.92 -19.24
C GLY A 282 -6.39 -10.31 -17.93
N SER A 283 -7.09 -10.26 -16.80
CA SER A 283 -6.50 -10.49 -15.48
C SER A 283 -5.97 -11.91 -15.34
N VAL A 284 -4.71 -12.03 -14.91
CA VAL A 284 -4.04 -13.33 -14.68
C VAL A 284 -4.56 -14.00 -13.42
N PHE A 285 -4.62 -13.28 -12.31
CA PHE A 285 -5.12 -13.84 -11.06
C PHE A 285 -6.58 -13.44 -10.83
N ARG A 286 -7.42 -14.46 -10.66
CA ARG A 286 -8.88 -14.34 -10.58
C ARG A 286 -9.42 -15.00 -9.31
N GLY A 287 -10.60 -14.54 -8.87
CA GLY A 287 -11.34 -15.20 -7.79
C GLY A 287 -11.84 -16.58 -8.24
N ILE A 288 -11.99 -17.49 -7.29
CA ILE A 288 -12.61 -18.80 -7.48
C ILE A 288 -13.76 -18.88 -6.48
N ASP A 289 -14.96 -19.17 -6.95
CA ASP A 289 -16.12 -19.32 -6.10
C ASP A 289 -16.11 -20.67 -5.34
N ARG A 290 -17.12 -20.89 -4.49
CA ARG A 290 -17.25 -22.13 -3.69
C ARG A 290 -17.50 -23.37 -4.53
N TRP A 291 -17.95 -23.21 -5.78
CA TRP A 291 -18.21 -24.31 -6.71
C TRP A 291 -17.03 -24.58 -7.66
N GLY A 292 -15.93 -23.84 -7.54
CA GLY A 292 -14.74 -24.01 -8.35
C GLY A 292 -14.75 -23.20 -9.65
N ASN A 293 -15.71 -22.29 -9.87
CA ASN A 293 -15.73 -21.47 -11.08
C ASN A 293 -14.76 -20.30 -10.96
N VAL A 294 -14.01 -20.05 -12.02
CA VAL A 294 -13.08 -18.93 -12.11
C VAL A 294 -13.82 -17.66 -12.53
N SER A 295 -13.71 -16.61 -11.72
CA SER A 295 -14.32 -15.31 -12.00
C SER A 295 -13.66 -14.66 -13.25
N PRO A 296 -14.40 -13.92 -14.09
CA PRO A 296 -13.80 -13.10 -15.15
C PRO A 296 -13.07 -11.86 -14.61
N ARG A 297 -13.31 -11.49 -13.37
CA ARG A 297 -12.74 -10.27 -12.73
C ARG A 297 -11.39 -10.56 -12.08
N ALA A 298 -10.56 -9.51 -12.00
CA ALA A 298 -9.32 -9.56 -11.23
C ALA A 298 -9.55 -9.97 -9.78
N LEU A 299 -8.57 -10.64 -9.19
CA LEU A 299 -8.54 -10.94 -7.77
C LEU A 299 -8.47 -9.64 -6.96
N ASP A 300 -9.23 -9.56 -5.85
CA ASP A 300 -9.09 -8.44 -4.93
C ASP A 300 -7.66 -8.43 -4.33
N PRO A 301 -6.97 -7.28 -4.28
CA PRO A 301 -5.66 -7.19 -3.64
C PRO A 301 -5.61 -7.67 -2.19
N LYS A 302 -6.71 -7.59 -1.44
CA LYS A 302 -6.80 -8.13 -0.09
C LYS A 302 -6.71 -9.66 -0.10
N ALA A 303 -7.32 -10.31 -1.10
CA ALA A 303 -7.30 -11.76 -1.21
C ALA A 303 -5.88 -12.33 -1.33
N VAL A 304 -4.92 -11.62 -1.96
CA VAL A 304 -3.50 -12.03 -1.96
C VAL A 304 -2.94 -12.12 -0.54
N ASN A 305 -3.30 -11.18 0.34
CA ASN A 305 -2.89 -11.23 1.74
C ASN A 305 -3.56 -12.38 2.49
N ASP A 306 -4.83 -12.63 2.23
CA ASP A 306 -5.60 -13.68 2.87
C ASP A 306 -5.09 -15.06 2.43
N ILE A 307 -4.66 -15.22 1.18
CA ILE A 307 -3.97 -16.43 0.66
C ILE A 307 -2.67 -16.67 1.44
N VAL A 308 -1.81 -15.67 1.61
CA VAL A 308 -0.55 -15.83 2.37
C VAL A 308 -0.85 -16.29 3.80
N LYS A 309 -1.81 -15.68 4.47
CA LYS A 309 -2.22 -16.04 5.84
C LYS A 309 -2.81 -17.45 5.91
N GLN A 310 -3.67 -17.82 4.98
CA GLN A 310 -4.26 -19.15 4.92
C GLN A 310 -3.19 -20.23 4.69
N ARG A 311 -2.25 -19.99 3.77
CA ARG A 311 -1.16 -20.93 3.53
C ARG A 311 -0.18 -21.00 4.71
N ALA A 312 0.01 -19.90 5.45
CA ALA A 312 0.77 -19.93 6.70
C ALA A 312 0.08 -20.80 7.76
N LEU A 313 -1.22 -20.66 7.95
CA LEU A 313 -2.00 -21.51 8.86
C LEU A 313 -1.89 -22.99 8.49
N LEU A 314 -2.07 -23.33 7.20
CA LEU A 314 -1.96 -24.71 6.70
C LEU A 314 -0.55 -25.29 6.83
N ALA A 315 0.47 -24.44 6.85
CA ALA A 315 1.87 -24.81 7.09
C ALA A 315 2.21 -24.94 8.59
N GLY A 316 1.24 -24.78 9.50
CA GLY A 316 1.47 -24.79 10.94
C GLY A 316 2.23 -23.58 11.45
N LEU A 317 2.08 -22.43 10.77
CA LEU A 317 2.65 -21.13 11.16
C LEU A 317 1.54 -20.22 11.70
N ASP A 318 1.89 -19.28 12.60
CA ASP A 318 0.93 -18.28 13.05
C ASP A 318 0.61 -17.28 11.92
N PRO A 319 -0.63 -17.24 11.39
CA PRO A 319 -0.99 -16.35 10.29
C PRO A 319 -0.92 -14.86 10.67
N ALA A 320 -0.92 -14.51 11.96
CA ALA A 320 -0.78 -13.13 12.41
C ALA A 320 0.62 -12.56 12.12
N GLU A 321 1.64 -13.42 12.08
CA GLU A 321 3.02 -13.03 11.82
C GLU A 321 3.31 -12.75 10.34
N PHE A 322 2.46 -13.21 9.41
CA PHE A 322 2.70 -13.15 7.96
C PHE A 322 1.68 -12.28 7.24
N SER A 323 2.14 -11.66 6.17
CA SER A 323 1.31 -10.89 5.24
C SER A 323 1.91 -10.90 3.84
N ALA A 324 1.16 -10.45 2.84
CA ALA A 324 1.68 -10.25 1.48
C ALA A 324 2.91 -9.31 1.45
N HIS A 325 3.04 -8.37 2.39
CA HIS A 325 4.23 -7.53 2.52
C HIS A 325 5.48 -8.33 2.94
N GLY A 326 5.28 -9.44 3.66
CA GLY A 326 6.33 -10.37 4.05
C GLY A 326 7.04 -11.02 2.86
N LEU A 327 6.37 -11.18 1.70
CA LEU A 327 7.01 -11.66 0.47
C LEU A 327 8.07 -10.67 -0.02
N ARG A 328 7.78 -9.34 0.06
CA ARG A 328 8.70 -8.30 -0.37
C ARG A 328 9.93 -8.16 0.55
N SER A 329 9.70 -8.14 1.86
CA SER A 329 10.81 -8.16 2.81
C SER A 329 11.59 -9.47 2.76
N GLY A 330 10.89 -10.59 2.54
CA GLY A 330 11.46 -11.92 2.42
C GLY A 330 12.37 -12.07 1.21
N TYR A 331 11.98 -11.53 0.06
CA TYR A 331 12.83 -11.53 -1.12
C TYR A 331 14.18 -10.86 -0.87
N LEU A 332 14.20 -9.64 -0.31
CA LEU A 332 15.45 -8.94 -0.01
C LEU A 332 16.28 -9.64 1.07
N THR A 333 15.62 -10.20 2.08
CA THR A 333 16.30 -11.00 3.11
C THR A 333 16.93 -12.26 2.52
N GLU A 334 16.21 -12.94 1.62
CA GLU A 334 16.72 -14.14 0.93
C GLU A 334 17.87 -13.82 -0.04
N ALA A 335 17.76 -12.70 -0.78
CA ALA A 335 18.83 -12.22 -1.64
C ALA A 335 20.12 -11.98 -0.84
N ALA A 336 20.00 -11.34 0.34
CA ALA A 336 21.13 -11.15 1.24
C ALA A 336 21.69 -12.46 1.77
N ASN A 337 20.84 -13.41 2.18
CA ASN A 337 21.27 -14.73 2.66
C ASN A 337 22.04 -15.53 1.60
N ARG A 338 21.70 -15.31 0.33
CA ARG A 338 22.38 -15.95 -0.82
C ARG A 338 23.56 -15.16 -1.37
N GLY A 339 23.91 -14.02 -0.77
CA GLY A 339 25.03 -13.18 -1.21
C GLY A 339 24.77 -12.43 -2.53
N ILE A 340 23.52 -12.32 -2.97
CA ILE A 340 23.16 -11.53 -4.16
C ILE A 340 23.43 -10.04 -3.84
N PRO A 341 24.15 -9.29 -4.67
CA PRO A 341 24.42 -7.88 -4.41
C PRO A 341 23.15 -7.05 -4.27
N LEU A 342 23.15 -6.08 -3.33
CA LEU A 342 21.98 -5.23 -3.08
C LEU A 342 21.46 -4.50 -4.34
N PRO A 343 22.32 -3.94 -5.24
CA PRO A 343 21.85 -3.30 -6.47
C PRO A 343 21.06 -4.27 -7.35
N GLU A 344 21.53 -5.49 -7.56
CA GLU A 344 20.86 -6.54 -8.34
C GLU A 344 19.51 -6.92 -7.72
N ALA A 345 19.47 -7.13 -6.40
CA ALA A 345 18.22 -7.39 -5.69
C ALA A 345 17.24 -6.21 -5.76
N MET A 346 17.74 -4.97 -5.78
CA MET A 346 16.92 -3.76 -5.94
C MET A 346 16.39 -3.61 -7.35
N GLU A 347 17.15 -4.00 -8.36
CA GLU A 347 16.72 -3.98 -9.75
C GLU A 347 15.50 -4.90 -9.96
N GLN A 348 15.56 -6.16 -9.50
CA GLN A 348 14.43 -7.08 -9.57
C GLN A 348 13.24 -6.65 -8.71
N SER A 349 13.48 -6.14 -7.50
CA SER A 349 12.43 -5.73 -6.57
C SER A 349 11.86 -4.33 -6.84
N ARG A 350 12.52 -3.55 -7.69
CA ARG A 350 12.18 -2.16 -8.01
C ARG A 350 12.04 -1.28 -6.76
N HIS A 351 12.97 -1.46 -5.80
CA HIS A 351 13.11 -0.51 -4.69
C HIS A 351 13.88 0.71 -5.16
N ARG A 352 13.28 1.90 -4.98
CA ARG A 352 13.94 3.18 -5.31
C ARG A 352 14.80 3.72 -4.17
N SER A 353 14.44 3.40 -2.93
CA SER A 353 15.19 3.83 -1.76
C SER A 353 16.16 2.74 -1.32
N VAL A 354 17.46 3.02 -1.49
CA VAL A 354 18.53 2.18 -0.98
C VAL A 354 18.39 1.98 0.52
N GLN A 355 18.04 3.03 1.27
CA GLN A 355 17.87 2.96 2.71
C GLN A 355 16.78 1.97 3.12
N GLN A 356 15.62 1.97 2.42
CA GLN A 356 14.55 1.00 2.71
C GLN A 356 14.95 -0.44 2.35
N ALA A 357 15.63 -0.63 1.24
CA ALA A 357 16.11 -1.95 0.84
C ALA A 357 17.18 -2.47 1.80
N SER A 358 18.13 -1.60 2.21
CA SER A 358 19.20 -1.92 3.16
C SER A 358 18.68 -2.33 4.54
N GLU A 359 17.55 -1.78 5.01
CA GLU A 359 16.96 -2.19 6.29
C GLU A 359 16.62 -3.69 6.32
N TYR A 360 16.13 -4.25 5.20
CA TYR A 360 15.84 -5.69 5.08
C TYR A 360 17.11 -6.52 4.82
N TYR A 361 18.00 -6.00 3.99
CA TYR A 361 19.23 -6.64 3.58
C TYR A 361 20.22 -6.76 4.74
N ASN A 362 20.49 -5.66 5.46
CA ASN A 362 21.44 -5.62 6.57
C ASN A 362 21.01 -6.48 7.77
N ASN A 363 19.71 -6.66 8.01
CA ASN A 363 19.23 -7.52 9.09
C ASN A 363 19.60 -9.01 8.88
N ALA A 364 19.69 -9.46 7.63
CA ALA A 364 20.15 -10.80 7.29
C ALA A 364 21.67 -10.91 7.48
N GLN A 365 22.43 -9.92 6.98
CA GLN A 365 23.90 -9.91 7.08
C GLN A 365 24.43 -9.72 8.51
N ARG A 366 23.71 -8.99 9.38
CA ARG A 366 24.12 -8.79 10.78
C ARG A 366 24.22 -10.09 11.58
N ARG A 367 23.42 -11.10 11.25
CA ARG A 367 23.46 -12.41 11.93
C ARG A 367 24.65 -13.28 11.50
N SER A 368 25.13 -13.13 10.27
CA SER A 368 26.18 -13.94 9.67
C SER A 368 27.43 -13.13 9.28
N GLY A 369 27.40 -11.82 9.54
CA GLY A 369 28.41 -10.87 9.06
C GLY A 369 29.78 -11.04 9.70
N ARG A 370 30.83 -10.86 8.88
CA ARG A 370 32.21 -10.86 9.31
C ARG A 370 32.51 -9.84 10.43
N ALA A 371 31.73 -8.73 10.45
CA ALA A 371 31.86 -7.68 11.46
C ALA A 371 31.49 -8.12 12.89
N SER A 372 30.66 -9.16 13.05
CA SER A 372 30.35 -9.74 14.35
C SER A 372 31.42 -10.77 14.85
N ARG A 373 32.42 -11.05 14.02
CA ARG A 373 33.47 -12.06 14.26
C ARG A 373 34.87 -11.44 14.20
N LEU A 374 35.00 -10.15 14.53
CA LEU A 374 36.29 -9.44 14.48
C LEU A 374 37.31 -9.96 15.48
N LEU A 375 36.89 -10.79 16.41
CA LEU A 375 37.79 -11.43 17.43
C LEU A 375 38.03 -12.93 17.14
N ASP A 376 37.38 -13.48 16.12
CA ASP A 376 37.63 -14.84 15.60
C ASP A 376 38.49 -14.74 14.34
#